data_66ea90789cf2106be611d0881d146300
#
_entry.id   66ea90789cf2106be611d0881d146300
#
_cell.length_a   1.000
_cell.length_b   1.000
_cell.length_c   1.000
_cell.angle_alpha   90.00
_cell.angle_beta   90.00
_cell.angle_gamma   90.00
#
_symmetry.space_group_name_H-M   'P 1'
#
loop_
_entity.id
_entity.type
_entity.pdbx_description
1 polymer ?
#
loop_
_entity_poly.entity_id
_entity_poly.type
_entity_poly.pdbx_seq_one_letter_code
_entity_poly.pdbx_strand_id
1 'polypeptide(L)'
;MRCKPVAVSCTAAALLLAAVLVLPLAVQRRQPDENGMYQQEGYWVQYLGERNEKSADSFVKKVNSIRDTLLTEENKVYCAIVPDKSHYLPDEGWPVLDYDAMASQVQAGLDDSITWIGLADRLTLADYYKTDAHWRQEKLQPVVDALGEAMGFSQDLSGWEQNVFECFVGSYGKYIPAPAEPETLVYLTSPATEAARVDNFQYPDATAVYDVSKLSGAGSYDVFLNGATPLQTIENPNAATDRELVIFRDSFASSLAPLLCEQYRTITLIDLRYMVSGLVPQYVTFTDQDVLFLFSSWVVNESAMLR
;
A
#
# COMPACT_ATOMS: atom_id res chain seq x y z
N MET A 1 -20.93 -71.63 -2.47
CA MET A 1 -21.28 -71.67 -3.91
C MET A 1 -20.05 -71.32 -4.69
N ARG A 2 -19.70 -72.18 -5.66
CA ARG A 2 -18.39 -72.23 -6.32
C ARG A 2 -18.23 -71.15 -7.39
N CYS A 3 -17.15 -70.41 -7.35
CA CYS A 3 -16.67 -69.54 -8.45
C CYS A 3 -15.97 -70.40 -9.50
N LYS A 4 -16.32 -70.21 -10.78
CA LYS A 4 -15.59 -70.78 -11.93
C LYS A 4 -14.59 -69.71 -12.48
N PRO A 5 -13.39 -70.12 -12.93
CA PRO A 5 -12.43 -69.23 -13.52
C PRO A 5 -12.73 -68.94 -15.00
N VAL A 6 -12.54 -67.73 -15.45
CA VAL A 6 -12.60 -67.36 -16.87
C VAL A 6 -11.17 -67.21 -17.39
N ALA A 7 -10.96 -67.86 -18.54
CA ALA A 7 -9.67 -67.96 -19.22
C ALA A 7 -9.21 -66.56 -19.77
N VAL A 8 -7.91 -66.30 -19.62
CA VAL A 8 -7.22 -65.21 -20.25
C VAL A 8 -6.82 -65.57 -21.66
N SER A 9 -7.34 -64.90 -22.65
CA SER A 9 -6.88 -64.94 -24.04
C SER A 9 -5.83 -63.84 -24.26
N CYS A 10 -4.59 -64.25 -24.54
CA CYS A 10 -3.54 -63.35 -24.99
C CYS A 10 -3.76 -62.95 -26.46
N THR A 11 -4.10 -61.74 -26.71
CA THR A 11 -4.00 -61.17 -28.05
C THR A 11 -2.87 -60.10 -28.03
N ALA A 12 -1.93 -60.32 -28.96
CA ALA A 12 -0.79 -59.45 -29.18
C ALA A 12 -1.24 -57.98 -29.51
N ALA A 13 -0.93 -57.03 -28.66
CA ALA A 13 -1.13 -55.63 -28.96
C ALA A 13 0.10 -55.08 -29.66
N ALA A 14 -0.08 -54.60 -30.85
CA ALA A 14 0.90 -53.89 -31.64
C ALA A 14 1.30 -52.59 -30.91
N LEU A 15 2.61 -52.41 -30.72
CA LEU A 15 3.20 -51.15 -30.24
C LEU A 15 3.04 -50.08 -31.32
N LEU A 16 2.02 -49.24 -31.21
CA LEU A 16 1.96 -47.94 -31.87
C LEU A 16 2.77 -46.97 -31.01
N LEU A 17 3.99 -46.65 -31.47
CA LEU A 17 4.73 -45.50 -30.99
C LEU A 17 3.96 -44.24 -31.38
N ALA A 18 3.13 -43.72 -30.49
CA ALA A 18 2.62 -42.37 -30.57
C ALA A 18 3.78 -41.44 -30.19
N ALA A 19 4.41 -40.80 -31.19
CA ALA A 19 5.27 -39.66 -30.99
C ALA A 19 4.36 -38.56 -30.39
N VAL A 20 4.39 -38.41 -29.08
CA VAL A 20 3.83 -37.21 -28.40
C VAL A 20 4.71 -36.07 -28.82
N LEU A 21 4.27 -35.31 -29.81
CA LEU A 21 4.75 -33.94 -30.07
C LEU A 21 4.44 -33.18 -28.79
N VAL A 22 5.46 -33.03 -27.93
CA VAL A 22 5.46 -32.04 -26.86
C VAL A 22 5.57 -30.70 -27.56
N LEU A 23 4.44 -30.17 -28.02
CA LEU A 23 4.33 -28.74 -28.28
C LEU A 23 4.73 -28.05 -26.96
N PRO A 24 5.68 -27.09 -26.99
CA PRO A 24 5.88 -26.28 -25.80
C PRO A 24 4.49 -25.71 -25.47
N LEU A 25 3.96 -26.08 -24.29
CA LEU A 25 2.82 -25.39 -23.73
C LEU A 25 3.25 -23.93 -23.69
N ALA A 26 2.77 -23.14 -24.65
CA ALA A 26 2.83 -21.70 -24.52
C ALA A 26 2.25 -21.43 -23.14
N VAL A 27 3.08 -20.94 -22.23
CA VAL A 27 2.63 -20.52 -20.89
C VAL A 27 1.49 -19.55 -21.18
N GLN A 28 0.27 -20.07 -21.06
CA GLN A 28 -0.91 -19.27 -21.29
C GLN A 28 -0.87 -18.26 -20.14
N ARG A 29 -0.45 -17.02 -20.44
CA ARG A 29 -0.46 -15.94 -19.43
C ARG A 29 -1.85 -15.96 -18.81
N ARG A 30 -1.88 -16.27 -17.51
CA ARG A 30 -3.13 -16.22 -16.77
C ARG A 30 -3.64 -14.80 -16.87
N GLN A 31 -4.94 -14.64 -17.03
CA GLN A 31 -5.58 -13.33 -17.15
C GLN A 31 -6.31 -13.04 -15.85
N PRO A 32 -6.33 -11.78 -15.39
CA PRO A 32 -7.23 -11.35 -14.32
C PRO A 32 -8.67 -11.69 -14.69
N ASP A 33 -9.52 -11.84 -13.70
CA ASP A 33 -10.96 -11.99 -13.89
C ASP A 33 -11.62 -10.69 -14.41
N GLU A 34 -12.93 -10.70 -14.56
CA GLU A 34 -13.71 -9.53 -15.03
C GLU A 34 -13.60 -8.28 -14.12
N ASN A 35 -13.20 -8.47 -12.85
CA ASN A 35 -12.96 -7.42 -11.88
C ASN A 35 -11.48 -6.98 -11.84
N GLY A 36 -10.64 -7.53 -12.71
CA GLY A 36 -9.21 -7.28 -12.70
C GLY A 36 -8.47 -7.98 -11.55
N MET A 37 -9.08 -9.01 -10.93
CA MET A 37 -8.50 -9.74 -9.81
C MET A 37 -7.89 -11.07 -10.25
N TYR A 38 -6.80 -11.46 -9.59
CA TYR A 38 -6.23 -12.80 -9.69
C TYR A 38 -5.74 -13.27 -8.32
N GLN A 39 -5.54 -14.60 -8.17
CA GLN A 39 -5.02 -15.17 -6.93
C GLN A 39 -3.69 -15.86 -7.19
N GLN A 40 -2.69 -15.55 -6.33
CA GLN A 40 -1.39 -16.21 -6.37
C GLN A 40 -0.82 -16.31 -4.95
N GLU A 41 -0.17 -17.42 -4.60
CA GLU A 41 0.39 -17.69 -3.26
C GLU A 41 -0.62 -17.46 -2.10
N GLY A 42 -1.91 -17.65 -2.38
CA GLY A 42 -2.98 -17.40 -1.40
C GLY A 42 -3.37 -15.94 -1.22
N TYR A 43 -2.78 -15.03 -1.98
CA TYR A 43 -3.12 -13.60 -2.00
C TYR A 43 -4.04 -13.27 -3.17
N TRP A 44 -5.05 -12.48 -2.92
CA TRP A 44 -5.79 -11.79 -3.97
C TRP A 44 -5.02 -10.53 -4.37
N VAL A 45 -4.91 -10.32 -5.65
CA VAL A 45 -4.10 -9.25 -6.25
C VAL A 45 -4.92 -8.55 -7.32
N GLN A 46 -4.87 -7.23 -7.31
CA GLN A 46 -5.44 -6.42 -8.37
C GLN A 46 -4.44 -6.26 -9.51
N TYR A 47 -4.88 -6.47 -10.74
CA TYR A 47 -4.07 -6.16 -11.91
C TYR A 47 -3.93 -4.64 -12.08
N LEU A 48 -2.72 -4.14 -12.00
CA LEU A 48 -2.42 -2.71 -12.09
C LEU A 48 -2.06 -2.24 -13.52
N GLY A 49 -2.17 -3.12 -14.49
CA GLY A 49 -1.75 -2.81 -15.86
C GLY A 49 -0.23 -2.94 -16.07
N GLU A 50 0.20 -2.66 -17.27
CA GLU A 50 1.61 -2.46 -17.58
C GLU A 50 2.09 -1.10 -17.06
N ARG A 51 3.41 -0.93 -16.91
CA ARG A 51 4.00 0.36 -16.52
C ARG A 51 3.61 1.46 -17.49
N ASN A 52 2.99 2.50 -17.00
CA ASN A 52 2.61 3.69 -17.74
C ASN A 52 3.65 4.80 -17.55
N GLU A 53 4.64 4.84 -18.45
CA GLU A 53 5.72 5.83 -18.41
C GLU A 53 5.22 7.27 -18.38
N LYS A 54 4.17 7.59 -19.16
CA LYS A 54 3.60 8.94 -19.18
C LYS A 54 2.94 9.31 -17.87
N SER A 55 2.36 8.33 -17.18
CA SER A 55 1.79 8.55 -15.85
C SER A 55 2.89 8.80 -14.82
N ALA A 56 3.97 8.01 -14.84
CA ALA A 56 5.12 8.23 -13.97
C ALA A 56 5.75 9.62 -14.20
N ASP A 57 5.94 10.05 -15.47
CA ASP A 57 6.40 11.40 -15.79
C ASP A 57 5.44 12.50 -15.29
N SER A 58 4.14 12.26 -15.36
CA SER A 58 3.13 13.22 -14.89
C SER A 58 3.14 13.31 -13.36
N PHE A 59 3.35 12.18 -12.68
CA PHE A 59 3.56 12.14 -11.23
C PHE A 59 4.78 12.97 -10.84
N VAL A 60 5.93 12.74 -11.46
CA VAL A 60 7.17 13.52 -11.23
C VAL A 60 6.93 15.01 -11.43
N LYS A 61 6.27 15.40 -12.54
CA LYS A 61 5.94 16.82 -12.78
C LYS A 61 5.05 17.41 -11.69
N LYS A 62 4.09 16.64 -11.18
CA LYS A 62 3.21 17.08 -10.09
C LYS A 62 4.01 17.28 -8.81
N VAL A 63 4.87 16.33 -8.43
CA VAL A 63 5.72 16.42 -7.23
C VAL A 63 6.66 17.63 -7.32
N ASN A 64 7.41 17.77 -8.42
CA ASN A 64 8.33 18.89 -8.64
C ASN A 64 7.58 20.23 -8.65
N SER A 65 6.40 20.30 -9.29
CA SER A 65 5.58 21.51 -9.27
C SER A 65 5.12 21.92 -7.87
N ILE A 66 4.75 20.96 -7.01
CA ILE A 66 4.40 21.25 -5.61
C ILE A 66 5.62 21.75 -4.87
N ARG A 67 6.78 21.09 -5.05
CA ARG A 67 8.06 21.54 -4.48
C ARG A 67 8.35 23.00 -4.83
N ASP A 68 8.22 23.36 -6.09
CA ASP A 68 8.58 24.70 -6.61
C ASP A 68 7.56 25.78 -6.25
N THR A 69 6.27 25.44 -6.11
CA THR A 69 5.21 26.43 -6.00
C THR A 69 4.62 26.59 -4.61
N LEU A 70 4.71 25.54 -3.77
CA LEU A 70 4.10 25.55 -2.45
C LEU A 70 5.11 25.50 -1.32
N LEU A 71 6.26 24.83 -1.51
CA LEU A 71 7.22 24.62 -0.44
C LEU A 71 8.25 25.75 -0.36
N THR A 72 8.87 25.89 0.79
CA THR A 72 9.96 26.83 1.06
C THR A 72 11.32 26.14 0.94
N GLU A 73 12.41 26.90 0.97
CA GLU A 73 13.77 26.36 1.02
C GLU A 73 14.10 25.68 2.37
N GLU A 74 13.33 25.95 3.41
CA GLU A 74 13.49 25.37 4.75
C GLU A 74 12.82 23.98 4.87
N ASN A 75 11.91 23.64 3.95
CA ASN A 75 11.28 22.32 3.95
C ASN A 75 12.29 21.25 3.51
N LYS A 76 12.38 20.17 4.29
CA LYS A 76 13.08 18.97 3.88
C LYS A 76 12.10 18.05 3.17
N VAL A 77 12.38 17.72 1.92
CA VAL A 77 11.43 17.03 1.04
C VAL A 77 11.88 15.62 0.74
N TYR A 78 10.95 14.69 0.87
CA TYR A 78 11.17 13.27 0.68
C TYR A 78 10.11 12.68 -0.25
N CYS A 79 10.48 11.62 -1.00
CA CYS A 79 9.55 10.88 -1.83
C CYS A 79 9.78 9.38 -1.67
N ALA A 80 8.69 8.64 -1.46
CA ALA A 80 8.69 7.19 -1.39
C ALA A 80 7.49 6.63 -2.16
N ILE A 81 7.70 5.54 -2.90
CA ILE A 81 6.64 4.79 -3.57
C ILE A 81 6.48 3.45 -2.86
N VAL A 82 5.25 3.17 -2.43
CA VAL A 82 4.90 1.88 -1.83
C VAL A 82 4.71 0.86 -2.94
N PRO A 83 5.49 -0.23 -2.97
CA PRO A 83 5.28 -1.31 -3.92
C PRO A 83 3.90 -1.94 -3.74
N ASP A 84 3.29 -2.36 -4.83
CA ASP A 84 2.16 -3.29 -4.73
C ASP A 84 2.66 -4.69 -4.33
N LYS A 85 1.83 -5.45 -3.64
CA LYS A 85 2.20 -6.82 -3.22
C LYS A 85 2.56 -7.75 -4.37
N SER A 86 2.08 -7.46 -5.59
CA SER A 86 2.46 -8.21 -6.79
C SER A 86 3.95 -8.16 -7.10
N HIS A 87 4.66 -7.11 -6.66
CA HIS A 87 6.12 -7.00 -6.78
C HIS A 87 6.86 -8.16 -6.07
N TYR A 88 6.28 -8.72 -5.01
CA TYR A 88 6.89 -9.78 -4.20
C TYR A 88 6.43 -11.20 -4.58
N LEU A 89 5.58 -11.33 -5.60
CA LEU A 89 5.11 -12.62 -6.06
C LEU A 89 6.08 -13.24 -7.09
N PRO A 90 6.22 -14.59 -7.11
CA PRO A 90 7.02 -15.25 -8.12
C PRO A 90 6.44 -15.02 -9.52
N ASP A 91 7.31 -14.95 -10.53
CA ASP A 91 6.89 -14.85 -11.93
C ASP A 91 6.33 -16.22 -12.41
N GLU A 92 5.03 -16.36 -12.33
CA GLU A 92 4.28 -17.52 -12.84
C GLU A 92 3.41 -17.16 -14.06
N GLY A 93 3.78 -16.07 -14.76
CA GLY A 93 3.06 -15.57 -15.93
C GLY A 93 1.81 -14.76 -15.58
N TRP A 94 1.67 -14.31 -14.33
CA TRP A 94 0.67 -13.32 -13.93
C TRP A 94 1.09 -11.91 -14.39
N PRO A 95 0.13 -11.06 -14.74
CA PRO A 95 0.44 -9.67 -15.06
C PRO A 95 0.91 -8.92 -13.80
N VAL A 96 2.12 -8.37 -13.85
CA VAL A 96 2.72 -7.57 -12.76
C VAL A 96 3.14 -6.22 -13.31
N LEU A 97 2.98 -5.19 -12.51
CA LEU A 97 3.55 -3.88 -12.78
C LEU A 97 5.07 -3.94 -12.53
N ASP A 98 5.87 -3.51 -13.51
CA ASP A 98 7.32 -3.35 -13.33
C ASP A 98 7.60 -2.17 -12.39
N TYR A 99 7.59 -2.49 -11.09
CA TYR A 99 7.83 -1.52 -10.03
C TYR A 99 9.23 -0.93 -10.09
N ASP A 100 10.26 -1.75 -10.32
CA ASP A 100 11.65 -1.31 -10.27
C ASP A 100 11.96 -0.30 -11.37
N ALA A 101 11.46 -0.56 -12.58
CA ALA A 101 11.60 0.38 -13.70
C ALA A 101 10.79 1.66 -13.43
N MET A 102 9.62 1.58 -12.81
CA MET A 102 8.83 2.76 -12.45
C MET A 102 9.49 3.58 -11.35
N ALA A 103 9.97 2.95 -10.28
CA ALA A 103 10.66 3.62 -9.18
C ALA A 103 11.93 4.31 -9.66
N SER A 104 12.71 3.65 -10.51
CA SER A 104 13.91 4.21 -11.13
C SER A 104 13.59 5.43 -12.00
N GLN A 105 12.52 5.38 -12.79
CA GLN A 105 12.06 6.50 -13.63
C GLN A 105 11.66 7.70 -12.76
N VAL A 106 10.87 7.44 -11.70
CA VAL A 106 10.43 8.52 -10.79
C VAL A 106 11.63 9.13 -10.10
N GLN A 107 12.49 8.32 -9.47
CA GLN A 107 13.68 8.79 -8.77
C GLN A 107 14.57 9.66 -9.68
N ALA A 108 14.80 9.23 -10.91
CA ALA A 108 15.62 9.97 -11.88
C ALA A 108 15.01 11.31 -12.33
N GLY A 109 13.70 11.46 -12.21
CA GLY A 109 12.99 12.67 -12.64
C GLY A 109 12.68 13.67 -11.51
N LEU A 110 12.84 13.27 -10.24
CA LEU A 110 12.65 14.18 -9.10
C LEU A 110 13.70 15.28 -9.09
N ASP A 111 13.32 16.46 -8.58
CA ASP A 111 14.27 17.54 -8.29
C ASP A 111 15.35 17.08 -7.29
N ASP A 112 16.59 17.55 -7.47
CA ASP A 112 17.75 17.17 -6.66
C ASP A 112 17.59 17.47 -5.15
N SER A 113 16.69 18.40 -4.79
CA SER A 113 16.35 18.73 -3.40
C SER A 113 15.42 17.72 -2.74
N ILE A 114 14.86 16.76 -3.50
CA ILE A 114 13.95 15.74 -2.99
C ILE A 114 14.72 14.46 -2.70
N THR A 115 14.75 14.05 -1.45
CA THR A 115 15.41 12.80 -1.04
C THR A 115 14.51 11.60 -1.35
N TRP A 116 15.00 10.66 -2.15
CA TRP A 116 14.32 9.39 -2.40
C TRP A 116 14.48 8.42 -1.23
N ILE A 117 13.38 7.76 -0.83
CA ILE A 117 13.38 6.71 0.20
C ILE A 117 12.93 5.39 -0.45
N GLY A 118 13.84 4.43 -0.57
CA GLY A 118 13.52 3.10 -1.12
C GLY A 118 12.78 2.24 -0.10
N LEU A 119 11.63 1.69 -0.50
CA LEU A 119 10.81 0.82 0.35
C LEU A 119 10.75 -0.64 -0.12
N ALA A 120 11.13 -0.95 -1.36
CA ALA A 120 11.00 -2.30 -1.92
C ALA A 120 11.76 -3.36 -1.12
N ASP A 121 12.98 -3.06 -0.71
CA ASP A 121 13.83 -3.98 0.08
C ASP A 121 13.46 -4.01 1.59
N ARG A 122 12.51 -3.19 2.00
CA ARG A 122 12.06 -3.08 3.40
C ARG A 122 10.77 -3.88 3.66
N LEU A 123 10.15 -4.41 2.62
CA LEU A 123 8.87 -5.13 2.65
C LEU A 123 8.99 -6.50 1.99
N THR A 124 8.06 -7.35 2.33
CA THR A 124 7.88 -8.69 1.75
C THR A 124 6.39 -8.94 1.48
N LEU A 125 6.06 -9.99 0.77
CA LEU A 125 4.66 -10.40 0.54
C LEU A 125 3.89 -10.58 1.86
N ALA A 126 4.53 -11.10 2.91
CA ALA A 126 3.91 -11.35 4.20
C ALA A 126 3.50 -10.07 4.97
N ASP A 127 3.98 -8.92 4.53
CA ASP A 127 3.66 -7.63 5.13
C ASP A 127 2.37 -7.02 4.58
N TYR A 128 1.71 -7.71 3.64
CA TYR A 128 0.44 -7.30 3.04
C TYR A 128 -0.71 -8.18 3.49
N TYR A 129 -1.93 -7.63 3.44
CA TYR A 129 -3.15 -8.41 3.60
C TYR A 129 -3.43 -9.27 2.35
N LYS A 130 -4.05 -10.44 2.57
CA LYS A 130 -4.43 -11.34 1.47
C LYS A 130 -5.63 -10.82 0.69
N THR A 131 -6.56 -10.17 1.36
CA THR A 131 -7.85 -9.72 0.81
C THR A 131 -7.95 -8.21 0.68
N ASP A 132 -6.84 -7.47 0.87
CA ASP A 132 -6.78 -6.01 0.74
C ASP A 132 -5.51 -5.57 0.00
N ALA A 133 -5.52 -4.37 -0.57
CA ALA A 133 -4.35 -3.79 -1.24
C ALA A 133 -3.22 -3.45 -0.26
N HIS A 134 -3.58 -3.10 0.97
CA HIS A 134 -2.68 -2.44 1.89
C HIS A 134 -1.73 -3.39 2.60
N TRP A 135 -0.67 -2.79 3.11
CA TRP A 135 0.23 -3.39 4.09
C TRP A 135 -0.41 -3.52 5.47
N ARG A 136 0.20 -4.32 6.33
CA ARG A 136 -0.23 -4.60 7.71
C ARG A 136 0.54 -3.67 8.64
N GLN A 137 -0.17 -2.91 9.47
CA GLN A 137 0.46 -1.90 10.33
C GLN A 137 1.52 -2.49 11.27
N GLU A 138 1.26 -3.66 11.85
CA GLU A 138 2.17 -4.35 12.77
C GLU A 138 3.46 -4.87 12.11
N LYS A 139 3.57 -4.73 10.78
CA LYS A 139 4.74 -5.12 9.99
C LYS A 139 5.57 -3.94 9.51
N LEU A 140 5.19 -2.71 9.89
CA LEU A 140 5.79 -1.50 9.32
C LEU A 140 7.07 -1.02 10.01
N GLN A 141 7.63 -1.75 10.99
CA GLN A 141 8.91 -1.34 11.60
C GLN A 141 10.00 -1.06 10.55
N PRO A 142 10.24 -1.93 9.51
CA PRO A 142 11.28 -1.64 8.51
C PRO A 142 11.00 -0.39 7.66
N VAL A 143 9.72 -0.05 7.45
CA VAL A 143 9.32 1.19 6.75
C VAL A 143 9.59 2.40 7.64
N VAL A 144 9.22 2.33 8.93
CA VAL A 144 9.47 3.38 9.93
C VAL A 144 10.98 3.61 10.08
N ASP A 145 11.79 2.54 10.08
CA ASP A 145 13.26 2.64 10.13
C ASP A 145 13.81 3.36 8.89
N ALA A 146 13.34 3.01 7.68
CA ALA A 146 13.77 3.66 6.44
C ALA A 146 13.43 5.16 6.42
N LEU A 147 12.23 5.52 6.90
CA LEU A 147 11.85 6.92 7.08
C LEU A 147 12.75 7.60 8.11
N GLY A 148 12.99 6.95 9.26
CA GLY A 148 13.85 7.47 10.33
C GLY A 148 15.29 7.69 9.89
N GLU A 149 15.87 6.76 9.13
CA GLU A 149 17.20 6.88 8.54
C GLU A 149 17.33 8.13 7.64
N ALA A 150 16.31 8.39 6.82
CA ALA A 150 16.31 9.53 5.89
C ALA A 150 15.94 10.86 6.58
N MET A 151 14.95 10.82 7.48
CA MET A 151 14.32 12.02 8.07
C MET A 151 14.93 12.39 9.44
N GLY A 152 15.86 11.59 9.97
CA GLY A 152 16.61 11.90 11.18
C GLY A 152 15.82 11.68 12.47
N PHE A 153 15.13 10.53 12.58
CA PHE A 153 14.49 10.07 13.83
C PHE A 153 14.70 8.56 14.02
N SER A 154 14.35 8.06 15.19
CA SER A 154 14.31 6.63 15.49
C SER A 154 13.05 6.31 16.26
N GLN A 155 12.31 5.28 15.83
CA GLN A 155 11.04 4.87 16.41
C GLN A 155 11.02 3.35 16.55
N ASP A 156 10.92 2.85 17.79
CA ASP A 156 10.76 1.42 18.07
C ASP A 156 9.29 1.11 18.37
N LEU A 157 8.69 0.25 17.55
CA LEU A 157 7.30 -0.18 17.70
C LEU A 157 7.15 -1.45 18.54
N SER A 158 8.25 -2.09 18.97
CA SER A 158 8.21 -3.39 19.66
C SER A 158 7.49 -3.35 21.01
N GLY A 159 7.48 -2.18 21.66
CA GLY A 159 6.78 -1.95 22.91
C GLY A 159 5.32 -1.49 22.78
N TRP A 160 4.80 -1.34 21.56
CA TRP A 160 3.43 -0.89 21.34
C TRP A 160 2.42 -2.01 21.55
N GLU A 161 1.25 -1.66 22.10
CA GLU A 161 0.19 -2.62 22.34
C GLU A 161 -0.47 -3.02 21.00
N GLN A 162 -0.65 -4.33 20.81
CA GLN A 162 -1.31 -4.89 19.63
C GLN A 162 -2.80 -5.10 19.90
N ASN A 163 -3.64 -4.42 19.15
CA ASN A 163 -5.10 -4.59 19.17
C ASN A 163 -5.51 -5.44 17.97
N VAL A 164 -6.11 -6.60 18.25
CA VAL A 164 -6.35 -7.65 17.25
C VAL A 164 -7.82 -7.74 16.87
N PHE A 165 -8.11 -7.74 15.56
CA PHE A 165 -9.42 -8.01 15.00
C PHE A 165 -9.34 -9.19 14.02
N GLU A 166 -9.95 -10.32 14.39
CA GLU A 166 -9.81 -11.62 13.68
C GLU A 166 -10.76 -11.81 12.49
N CYS A 167 -11.69 -10.90 12.24
CA CYS A 167 -12.72 -11.03 11.22
C CYS A 167 -12.52 -10.06 10.05
N PHE A 168 -11.28 -9.67 9.75
CA PHE A 168 -10.99 -8.74 8.66
C PHE A 168 -11.15 -9.41 7.31
N VAL A 169 -11.99 -8.83 6.47
CA VAL A 169 -12.03 -9.07 5.03
C VAL A 169 -11.82 -7.72 4.37
N GLY A 170 -10.74 -7.61 3.61
CA GLY A 170 -10.33 -6.35 3.01
C GLY A 170 -11.22 -5.89 1.85
N SER A 171 -10.83 -4.79 1.25
CA SER A 171 -11.56 -4.11 0.17
C SER A 171 -11.80 -4.99 -1.06
N TYR A 172 -10.97 -6.01 -1.27
CA TYR A 172 -11.15 -6.98 -2.36
C TYR A 172 -12.30 -7.97 -2.11
N GLY A 173 -12.79 -8.10 -0.87
CA GLY A 173 -13.86 -9.02 -0.52
C GLY A 173 -15.15 -8.87 -1.35
N LYS A 174 -15.40 -7.69 -1.91
CA LYS A 174 -16.54 -7.41 -2.81
C LYS A 174 -16.31 -7.85 -4.27
N TYR A 175 -15.06 -8.15 -4.64
CA TYR A 175 -14.66 -8.51 -6.01
C TYR A 175 -14.24 -9.96 -6.16
N ILE A 176 -14.01 -10.67 -5.06
CA ILE A 176 -13.53 -12.06 -5.04
C ILE A 176 -14.67 -13.01 -4.67
N PRO A 177 -14.56 -14.33 -5.00
CA PRO A 177 -15.59 -15.31 -4.68
C PRO A 177 -15.91 -15.36 -3.18
N ALA A 178 -17.19 -15.36 -2.86
CA ALA A 178 -17.68 -15.47 -1.48
C ALA A 178 -17.87 -16.93 -1.05
N PRO A 179 -17.67 -17.26 0.25
CA PRO A 179 -17.18 -16.36 1.29
C PRO A 179 -15.67 -16.17 1.18
N ALA A 180 -15.20 -14.92 1.26
CA ALA A 180 -13.78 -14.66 1.45
C ALA A 180 -13.36 -15.15 2.84
N GLU A 181 -12.21 -15.81 2.93
CA GLU A 181 -11.65 -16.22 4.23
C GLU A 181 -11.22 -14.98 5.00
N PRO A 182 -11.68 -14.79 6.25
CA PRO A 182 -11.25 -13.68 7.08
C PRO A 182 -9.79 -13.85 7.49
N GLU A 183 -9.12 -12.74 7.63
CA GLU A 183 -7.76 -12.65 8.15
C GLU A 183 -7.70 -11.71 9.36
N THR A 184 -6.53 -11.55 9.95
CA THR A 184 -6.35 -10.74 11.15
C THR A 184 -5.88 -9.34 10.77
N LEU A 185 -6.60 -8.30 11.21
CA LEU A 185 -6.13 -6.93 11.22
C LEU A 185 -5.59 -6.60 12.60
N VAL A 186 -4.40 -5.99 12.66
CA VAL A 186 -3.80 -5.52 13.90
C VAL A 186 -3.54 -4.03 13.78
N TYR A 187 -3.93 -3.24 14.80
CA TYR A 187 -3.51 -1.87 14.94
C TYR A 187 -2.74 -1.67 16.25
N LEU A 188 -1.75 -0.78 16.20
CA LEU A 188 -0.79 -0.58 17.28
C LEU A 188 -1.12 0.67 18.07
N THR A 189 -1.22 0.57 19.39
CA THR A 189 -1.44 1.71 20.27
C THR A 189 -0.27 1.97 21.20
N SER A 190 -0.06 3.25 21.50
CA SER A 190 0.90 3.75 22.48
C SER A 190 0.31 4.97 23.19
N PRO A 191 0.90 5.43 24.29
CA PRO A 191 0.47 6.69 24.91
C PRO A 191 0.42 7.89 23.95
N ALA A 192 1.26 7.86 22.89
CA ALA A 192 1.25 8.91 21.87
C ALA A 192 0.00 8.85 20.99
N THR A 193 -0.38 7.66 20.48
CA THR A 193 -1.59 7.51 19.67
C THR A 193 -2.88 7.75 20.48
N GLU A 194 -2.88 7.43 21.78
CA GLU A 194 -4.02 7.67 22.66
C GLU A 194 -4.21 9.17 22.99
N ALA A 195 -3.11 9.91 23.10
CA ALA A 195 -3.13 11.35 23.34
C ALA A 195 -3.42 12.16 22.07
N ALA A 196 -3.09 11.61 20.91
CA ALA A 196 -3.25 12.28 19.63
C ALA A 196 -4.74 12.57 19.31
N ARG A 197 -4.96 13.68 18.62
CA ARG A 197 -6.27 14.10 18.13
C ARG A 197 -6.21 14.35 16.65
N VAL A 198 -7.29 13.99 15.97
CA VAL A 198 -7.43 14.17 14.53
C VAL A 198 -8.43 15.30 14.29
N ASP A 199 -8.02 16.28 13.47
CA ASP A 199 -8.93 17.19 12.78
C ASP A 199 -9.13 16.64 11.37
N ASN A 200 -10.36 16.24 11.07
CA ASN A 200 -10.71 15.63 9.80
C ASN A 200 -11.67 16.55 9.05
N PHE A 201 -11.21 17.09 7.93
CA PHE A 201 -11.98 18.04 7.12
C PHE A 201 -13.33 17.48 6.65
N GLN A 202 -13.40 16.19 6.34
CA GLN A 202 -14.62 15.56 5.84
C GLN A 202 -15.53 15.03 6.96
N TYR A 203 -14.93 14.57 8.06
CA TYR A 203 -15.62 13.94 9.19
C TYR A 203 -15.18 14.58 10.51
N PRO A 204 -15.71 15.78 10.86
CA PRO A 204 -15.25 16.54 12.04
C PRO A 204 -15.43 15.81 13.38
N ASP A 205 -16.35 14.84 13.43
CA ASP A 205 -16.56 14.01 14.62
C ASP A 205 -15.55 12.85 14.76
N ALA A 206 -14.78 12.56 13.72
CA ALA A 206 -13.74 11.51 13.71
C ALA A 206 -12.43 12.07 14.27
N THR A 207 -12.32 12.12 15.61
CA THR A 207 -11.22 12.79 16.33
C THR A 207 -10.13 11.86 16.85
N ALA A 208 -10.25 10.55 16.64
CA ALA A 208 -9.26 9.56 17.05
C ALA A 208 -8.43 9.04 15.85
N VAL A 209 -7.18 8.67 16.09
CA VAL A 209 -6.33 8.06 15.06
C VAL A 209 -6.80 6.65 14.66
N TYR A 210 -7.57 5.98 15.52
CA TYR A 210 -8.21 4.70 15.24
C TYR A 210 -9.72 4.77 15.51
N ASP A 211 -10.52 4.62 14.47
CA ASP A 211 -11.98 4.52 14.58
C ASP A 211 -12.42 3.05 14.63
N VAL A 212 -12.44 2.48 15.83
CA VAL A 212 -12.81 1.08 16.05
C VAL A 212 -14.22 0.71 15.62
N SER A 213 -15.10 1.70 15.41
CA SER A 213 -16.44 1.46 14.89
C SER A 213 -16.43 0.94 13.45
N LYS A 214 -15.35 1.18 12.71
CA LYS A 214 -15.14 0.70 11.33
C LYS A 214 -14.74 -0.77 11.25
N LEU A 215 -14.32 -1.39 12.35
CA LEU A 215 -13.89 -2.81 12.34
C LEU A 215 -15.01 -3.78 11.97
N SER A 216 -16.27 -3.38 12.04
CA SER A 216 -17.41 -4.18 11.60
C SER A 216 -17.83 -3.79 10.18
N GLY A 217 -17.59 -4.67 9.18
CA GLY A 217 -18.09 -4.47 7.80
C GLY A 217 -17.01 -4.38 6.73
N ALA A 218 -17.43 -4.02 5.52
CA ALA A 218 -16.60 -4.04 4.31
C ALA A 218 -15.55 -2.92 4.22
N GLY A 219 -15.43 -2.05 5.19
CA GLY A 219 -14.48 -0.93 5.23
C GLY A 219 -13.58 -1.00 6.45
N SER A 220 -13.25 -2.20 6.94
CA SER A 220 -12.53 -2.35 8.22
C SER A 220 -11.13 -1.72 8.23
N TYR A 221 -10.49 -1.54 7.06
CA TYR A 221 -9.21 -0.80 6.98
C TYR A 221 -9.38 0.70 7.32
N ASP A 222 -10.58 1.26 7.21
CA ASP A 222 -10.88 2.63 7.60
C ASP A 222 -10.81 2.85 9.14
N VAL A 223 -10.49 1.80 9.93
CA VAL A 223 -10.08 1.96 11.34
C VAL A 223 -8.92 2.95 11.45
N PHE A 224 -8.04 2.98 10.47
CA PHE A 224 -6.92 3.91 10.38
C PHE A 224 -7.40 5.27 9.85
N LEU A 225 -7.43 6.27 10.71
CA LEU A 225 -7.76 7.67 10.41
C LEU A 225 -9.12 7.87 9.71
N ASN A 226 -10.07 6.95 9.93
CA ASN A 226 -11.37 6.98 9.25
C ASN A 226 -11.26 6.98 7.71
N GLY A 227 -10.20 6.35 7.18
CA GLY A 227 -9.91 6.23 5.76
C GLY A 227 -9.17 7.42 5.14
N ALA A 228 -9.17 7.44 3.81
CA ALA A 228 -8.53 8.49 3.03
C ALA A 228 -9.51 9.65 2.78
N THR A 229 -9.22 10.81 3.31
CA THR A 229 -9.98 12.06 3.15
C THR A 229 -9.11 13.17 2.58
N PRO A 230 -9.68 14.26 2.03
CA PRO A 230 -8.90 15.32 1.38
C PRO A 230 -7.81 15.93 2.26
N LEU A 231 -8.12 16.14 3.54
CA LEU A 231 -7.23 16.77 4.52
C LEU A 231 -7.52 16.23 5.91
N GLN A 232 -6.47 15.86 6.60
CA GLN A 232 -6.51 15.47 8.01
C GLN A 232 -5.27 16.02 8.70
N THR A 233 -5.41 16.43 9.95
CA THR A 233 -4.27 16.81 10.79
C THR A 233 -4.32 16.01 12.08
N ILE A 234 -3.21 15.35 12.41
CA ILE A 234 -3.01 14.67 13.68
C ILE A 234 -2.18 15.61 14.55
N GLU A 235 -2.69 15.93 15.74
CA GLU A 235 -1.96 16.69 16.75
C GLU A 235 -1.65 15.80 17.96
N ASN A 236 -0.39 15.71 18.34
CA ASN A 236 0.02 15.00 19.54
C ASN A 236 0.75 15.96 20.51
N PRO A 237 0.10 16.39 21.61
CA PRO A 237 0.72 17.24 22.60
C PRO A 237 1.89 16.58 23.36
N ASN A 238 1.97 15.25 23.29
CA ASN A 238 2.98 14.42 23.95
C ASN A 238 4.08 13.91 23.01
N ALA A 239 4.20 14.52 21.81
CA ALA A 239 5.29 14.17 20.90
C ALA A 239 6.67 14.46 21.51
N ALA A 240 7.65 13.66 21.16
CA ALA A 240 9.04 13.82 21.66
C ALA A 240 9.73 15.09 21.14
N THR A 241 9.19 15.65 20.03
CA THR A 241 9.72 16.86 19.40
C THR A 241 8.60 17.82 19.03
N ASP A 242 8.94 19.05 18.68
CA ASP A 242 8.01 20.02 18.11
C ASP A 242 7.98 20.02 16.57
N ARG A 243 8.60 18.99 15.94
CA ARG A 243 8.63 18.85 14.49
C ARG A 243 7.23 18.67 13.92
N GLU A 244 7.07 19.13 12.70
CA GLU A 244 5.85 18.97 11.92
C GLU A 244 6.14 18.19 10.64
N LEU A 245 5.20 17.39 10.20
CA LEU A 245 5.26 16.58 8.99
C LEU A 245 4.03 16.84 8.11
N VAL A 246 4.26 17.10 6.84
CA VAL A 246 3.19 17.10 5.83
C VAL A 246 3.36 15.88 4.94
N ILE A 247 2.32 15.08 4.80
CA ILE A 247 2.32 13.90 3.93
C ILE A 247 1.34 14.12 2.77
N PHE A 248 1.85 14.30 1.56
CA PHE A 248 1.05 14.12 0.35
C PHE A 248 0.90 12.62 0.10
N ARG A 249 -0.34 12.11 0.08
CA ARG A 249 -0.55 10.69 0.32
C ARG A 249 -1.68 10.05 -0.48
N ASP A 250 -1.71 8.73 -0.44
CA ASP A 250 -2.90 7.92 -0.63
C ASP A 250 -3.26 7.13 0.65
N SER A 251 -4.12 6.11 0.56
CA SER A 251 -4.62 5.37 1.72
C SER A 251 -3.56 4.56 2.48
N PHE A 252 -2.41 4.27 1.89
CA PHE A 252 -1.32 3.57 2.59
C PHE A 252 -0.79 4.38 3.78
N ALA A 253 -0.77 5.70 3.67
CA ALA A 253 -0.35 6.56 4.79
C ALA A 253 -1.32 6.52 5.97
N SER A 254 -2.56 6.06 5.81
CA SER A 254 -3.53 6.03 6.92
C SER A 254 -3.08 5.15 8.08
N SER A 255 -2.45 4.00 7.80
CA SER A 255 -1.90 3.13 8.86
C SER A 255 -0.49 3.51 9.28
N LEU A 256 0.27 4.22 8.44
CA LEU A 256 1.64 4.65 8.77
C LEU A 256 1.67 5.90 9.66
N ALA A 257 0.85 6.91 9.37
CA ALA A 257 0.92 8.20 10.07
C ALA A 257 0.72 8.09 11.61
N PRO A 258 -0.18 7.23 12.14
CA PRO A 258 -0.28 7.01 13.58
C PRO A 258 1.04 6.53 14.23
N LEU A 259 1.86 5.76 13.51
CA LEU A 259 3.13 5.26 14.02
C LEU A 259 4.19 6.36 14.17
N LEU A 260 3.99 7.49 13.53
CA LEU A 260 4.93 8.64 13.56
C LEU A 260 4.55 9.69 14.61
N CYS A 261 3.42 9.51 15.32
CA CYS A 261 2.91 10.49 16.29
C CYS A 261 3.87 10.76 17.47
N GLU A 262 4.78 9.85 17.81
CA GLU A 262 5.78 10.10 18.84
C GLU A 262 6.86 11.08 18.39
N GLN A 263 7.14 11.09 17.07
CA GLN A 263 8.24 11.87 16.50
C GLN A 263 7.81 13.26 16.04
N TYR A 264 6.52 13.44 15.70
CA TYR A 264 5.99 14.68 15.16
C TYR A 264 4.82 15.19 16.00
N ARG A 265 4.89 16.46 16.39
CA ARG A 265 3.80 17.14 17.11
C ARG A 265 2.57 17.27 16.23
N THR A 266 2.79 17.58 14.98
CA THR A 266 1.73 17.77 13.99
C THR A 266 2.03 16.94 12.74
N ILE A 267 1.05 16.15 12.27
CA ILE A 267 1.14 15.43 11.00
C ILE A 267 -0.06 15.82 10.15
N THR A 268 0.17 16.54 9.08
CA THR A 268 -0.87 16.93 8.12
C THR A 268 -0.86 16.01 6.91
N LEU A 269 -1.98 15.34 6.64
CA LEU A 269 -2.15 14.44 5.51
C LEU A 269 -3.01 15.09 4.43
N ILE A 270 -2.51 15.13 3.20
CA ILE A 270 -3.16 15.76 2.04
C ILE A 270 -3.31 14.72 0.94
N ASP A 271 -4.55 14.42 0.56
CA ASP A 271 -4.84 13.48 -0.51
C ASP A 271 -5.21 14.23 -1.81
N LEU A 272 -4.27 14.30 -2.73
CA LEU A 272 -4.44 15.01 -4.00
C LEU A 272 -5.45 14.36 -4.96
N ARG A 273 -5.95 13.17 -4.65
CA ARG A 273 -7.06 12.57 -5.39
C ARG A 273 -8.38 13.29 -5.10
N TYR A 274 -8.48 13.90 -3.92
CA TYR A 274 -9.68 14.59 -3.43
C TYR A 274 -9.49 16.09 -3.26
N MET A 275 -8.24 16.59 -3.18
CA MET A 275 -7.93 18.01 -3.05
C MET A 275 -7.07 18.48 -4.23
N VAL A 276 -7.46 19.59 -4.86
CA VAL A 276 -6.65 20.24 -5.90
C VAL A 276 -5.43 20.90 -5.25
N SER A 277 -4.23 20.63 -5.78
CA SER A 277 -2.97 21.17 -5.22
C SER A 277 -2.96 22.68 -5.06
N GLY A 278 -3.59 23.44 -5.96
CA GLY A 278 -3.72 24.91 -5.86
C GLY A 278 -4.59 25.40 -4.69
N LEU A 279 -5.37 24.52 -4.04
CA LEU A 279 -6.15 24.89 -2.86
C LEU A 279 -5.39 24.63 -1.54
N VAL A 280 -4.32 23.85 -1.56
CA VAL A 280 -3.57 23.49 -0.35
C VAL A 280 -3.13 24.71 0.46
N PRO A 281 -2.63 25.83 -0.13
CA PRO A 281 -2.22 27.00 0.62
C PRO A 281 -3.34 27.73 1.39
N GLN A 282 -4.59 27.38 1.14
CA GLN A 282 -5.73 27.91 1.92
C GLN A 282 -5.89 27.23 3.28
N TYR A 283 -5.27 26.05 3.44
CA TYR A 283 -5.40 25.21 4.62
C TYR A 283 -4.08 24.93 5.32
N VAL A 284 -2.97 24.93 4.58
CA VAL A 284 -1.62 24.62 5.09
C VAL A 284 -0.66 25.72 4.71
N THR A 285 0.04 26.25 5.72
CA THR A 285 1.13 27.21 5.53
C THR A 285 2.45 26.44 5.64
N PHE A 286 3.23 26.45 4.57
CA PHE A 286 4.55 25.80 4.57
C PHE A 286 5.59 26.76 5.13
N THR A 287 6.38 26.27 6.09
CA THR A 287 7.50 26.98 6.75
C THR A 287 8.75 26.11 6.71
N ASP A 288 8.95 25.23 7.68
CA ASP A 288 10.12 24.38 7.88
C ASP A 288 9.76 22.90 8.15
N GLN A 289 8.51 22.52 7.87
CA GLN A 289 8.05 21.16 8.05
C GLN A 289 8.87 20.16 7.19
N ASP A 290 9.01 18.95 7.66
CA ASP A 290 9.33 17.83 6.79
C ASP A 290 8.15 17.55 5.85
N VAL A 291 8.42 17.28 4.59
CA VAL A 291 7.38 16.98 3.58
C VAL A 291 7.66 15.64 2.94
N LEU A 292 6.73 14.71 3.03
CA LEU A 292 6.82 13.37 2.47
C LEU A 292 5.76 13.18 1.37
N PHE A 293 6.19 12.86 0.16
CA PHE A 293 5.32 12.32 -0.87
C PHE A 293 5.30 10.80 -0.74
N LEU A 294 4.19 10.22 -0.27
CA LEU A 294 4.02 8.79 -0.07
C LEU A 294 2.81 8.29 -0.86
N PHE A 295 3.08 7.59 -1.94
CA PHE A 295 2.05 7.06 -2.82
C PHE A 295 2.31 5.61 -3.19
N SER A 296 1.26 4.85 -3.41
CA SER A 296 1.37 3.50 -3.96
C SER A 296 1.76 3.53 -5.43
N SER A 297 2.35 2.44 -5.88
CA SER A 297 2.68 2.22 -7.29
C SER A 297 1.44 2.31 -8.20
N TRP A 298 0.25 1.95 -7.68
CA TRP A 298 -1.00 2.14 -8.41
C TRP A 298 -1.28 3.61 -8.73
N VAL A 299 -1.17 4.50 -7.72
CA VAL A 299 -1.41 5.93 -7.93
C VAL A 299 -0.39 6.53 -8.89
N VAL A 300 0.87 6.10 -8.83
CA VAL A 300 1.90 6.55 -9.77
C VAL A 300 1.59 6.09 -11.19
N ASN A 301 1.12 4.84 -11.36
CA ASN A 301 0.74 4.29 -12.66
C ASN A 301 -0.54 4.92 -13.24
N GLU A 302 -1.36 5.55 -12.40
CA GLU A 302 -2.63 6.21 -12.73
C GLU A 302 -2.65 7.68 -12.23
N SER A 303 -1.54 8.39 -12.36
CA SER A 303 -1.34 9.73 -11.77
C SER A 303 -2.29 10.83 -12.28
N ALA A 304 -3.04 10.57 -13.35
CA ALA A 304 -4.12 11.44 -13.80
C ALA A 304 -5.21 11.68 -12.74
N MET A 305 -5.29 10.83 -11.72
CA MET A 305 -6.20 11.02 -10.58
C MET A 305 -5.74 12.12 -9.61
N LEU A 306 -4.47 12.53 -9.64
CA LEU A 306 -3.92 13.62 -8.80
C LEU A 306 -4.31 14.98 -9.36
N ARG A 307 -4.96 15.81 -8.56
CA ARG A 307 -5.58 17.09 -8.95
C ARG A 307 -4.69 18.29 -8.67
#